data_c82f390f6a98cfac4c605822a77e2837
#
_entry.id   c82f390f6a98cfac4c605822a77e2837
#
_cell.length_a   1.000
_cell.length_b   1.000
_cell.length_c   1.000
_cell.angle_alpha   90.00
_cell.angle_beta   90.00
_cell.angle_gamma   90.00
#
_symmetry.space_group_name_H-M   'P 1'
#
loop_
_entity.id
_entity.type
_entity.pdbx_description
1 polymer ?
#
loop_
_entity_poly.entity_id
_entity_poly.type
_entity_poly.pdbx_seq_one_letter_code
_entity_poly.pdbx_strand_id
1 'polypeptide(L)'
;EIASCLVGSEMCIRDRIKGSRQFGFEELTAALSLRAHETTLDVNLEAIAENLNFYRSFMKPETKITCMVKASAYGAGAVEIAKTLQDRGVDYLAVAVADEGAELRRSGITAGIIVMNPEISAFNTLFAYDLEPEVYSFKLLDSLIRAAEKEGIQSMPVHIKLDTGMHRLGFNPLTDIPVLIDRLHHQTAVIPRSVFSHFVGSDSPDFDEFSARQFKLFDEASKSLQAAFPHKILRHICNLSLIHISE
;
A
#
# COMPACT_ATOMS: atom_id res chain seq x y z
N GLU A 1 -40.23 -4.05 21.27
CA GLU A 1 -39.28 -4.82 22.08
C GLU A 1 -37.89 -4.31 21.79
N ILE A 2 -37.29 -3.63 22.76
CA ILE A 2 -35.89 -3.22 22.74
C ILE A 2 -35.10 -4.37 23.33
N ALA A 3 -34.47 -5.19 22.50
CA ALA A 3 -33.51 -6.18 22.97
C ALA A 3 -32.14 -5.50 23.12
N SER A 4 -31.80 -5.08 24.33
CA SER A 4 -30.44 -4.69 24.68
C SER A 4 -29.69 -5.93 25.15
N CYS A 5 -28.68 -6.37 24.41
CA CYS A 5 -27.75 -7.38 24.89
C CYS A 5 -26.52 -6.64 25.40
N LEU A 6 -26.47 -6.39 26.70
CA LEU A 6 -25.30 -5.88 27.40
C LEU A 6 -24.42 -7.09 27.77
N VAL A 7 -23.35 -7.30 27.04
CA VAL A 7 -22.26 -8.18 27.44
C VAL A 7 -21.03 -7.32 27.69
N GLY A 8 -20.72 -7.06 28.94
CA GLY A 8 -19.57 -6.28 29.33
C GLY A 8 -18.31 -7.13 29.40
N SER A 9 -17.29 -6.73 28.67
CA SER A 9 -15.90 -6.94 29.06
C SER A 9 -15.15 -5.62 28.88
N GLU A 10 -14.25 -5.30 29.76
CA GLU A 10 -13.64 -3.97 29.93
C GLU A 10 -12.74 -3.48 28.80
N MET A 11 -12.80 -4.07 27.62
CA MET A 11 -12.06 -3.57 26.45
C MET A 11 -12.93 -3.54 25.20
N CYS A 12 -13.24 -2.33 24.71
CA CYS A 12 -13.90 -2.03 23.45
C CYS A 12 -15.35 -2.50 23.36
N ILE A 13 -16.25 -1.91 24.13
CA ILE A 13 -17.70 -2.10 23.94
C ILE A 13 -18.13 -1.33 22.70
N ARG A 14 -18.52 -2.06 21.65
CA ARG A 14 -19.26 -1.52 20.52
C ARG A 14 -20.70 -1.97 20.63
N ASP A 15 -21.54 -1.09 21.12
CA ASP A 15 -22.97 -1.33 21.15
C ASP A 15 -23.56 -1.05 19.77
N ARG A 16 -24.39 -1.98 19.27
CA ARG A 16 -25.11 -1.82 18.02
C ARG A 16 -26.58 -1.61 18.31
N ILE A 17 -27.07 -0.39 18.09
CA ILE A 17 -28.49 -0.06 18.20
C ILE A 17 -29.15 -0.30 16.83
N LYS A 18 -30.17 -1.17 16.80
CA LYS A 18 -30.96 -1.48 15.62
C LYS A 18 -32.44 -1.18 15.85
N GLY A 19 -33.08 -0.56 14.86
CA GLY A 19 -34.50 -0.33 14.88
C GLY A 19 -35.02 0.30 13.57
N SER A 20 -36.33 0.59 13.52
CA SER A 20 -36.91 1.29 12.39
C SER A 20 -36.37 2.76 12.33
N ARG A 21 -36.14 3.27 11.12
CA ARG A 21 -35.73 4.65 10.86
C ARG A 21 -36.68 5.72 11.45
N GLN A 22 -37.91 5.33 11.82
CA GLN A 22 -38.89 6.22 12.42
C GLN A 22 -38.57 6.67 13.86
N PHE A 23 -37.60 6.04 14.52
CA PHE A 23 -37.34 6.26 15.96
C PHE A 23 -36.15 7.17 16.28
N GLY A 24 -35.51 7.82 15.28
CA GLY A 24 -34.44 8.78 15.53
C GLY A 24 -33.30 8.24 16.41
N PHE A 25 -32.82 7.02 16.12
CA PHE A 25 -31.76 6.35 16.92
C PHE A 25 -30.45 7.12 16.98
N GLU A 26 -30.23 8.10 16.08
CA GLU A 26 -29.11 9.01 16.14
C GLU A 26 -29.14 9.87 17.42
N GLU A 27 -30.31 10.37 17.81
CA GLU A 27 -30.50 11.16 19.04
C GLU A 27 -30.29 10.26 20.29
N LEU A 28 -30.80 9.02 20.24
CA LEU A 28 -30.60 8.06 21.32
C LEU A 28 -29.12 7.66 21.44
N THR A 29 -28.44 7.45 20.33
CA THR A 29 -27.00 7.15 20.30
C THR A 29 -26.21 8.31 20.86
N ALA A 30 -26.54 9.56 20.50
CA ALA A 30 -25.91 10.76 21.04
C ALA A 30 -26.17 10.93 22.55
N ALA A 31 -27.37 10.58 23.04
CA ALA A 31 -27.73 10.66 24.45
C ALA A 31 -27.08 9.53 25.30
N LEU A 32 -26.87 8.34 24.70
CA LEU A 32 -26.24 7.20 25.37
C LEU A 32 -24.71 7.22 25.27
N SER A 33 -24.13 7.99 24.36
CA SER A 33 -22.70 8.21 24.33
C SER A 33 -22.32 9.13 25.50
N LEU A 34 -22.03 8.52 26.64
CA LEU A 34 -21.44 9.19 27.79
C LEU A 34 -20.08 9.74 27.35
N ARG A 35 -20.01 11.05 27.11
CA ARG A 35 -18.72 11.76 26.96
C ARG A 35 -18.06 11.89 28.32
N ALA A 36 -17.62 10.76 28.86
CA ALA A 36 -16.93 10.74 30.16
C ALA A 36 -15.50 11.30 30.04
N HIS A 37 -14.90 11.18 28.85
CA HIS A 37 -13.58 11.74 28.53
C HIS A 37 -13.57 12.20 27.08
N GLU A 38 -13.17 13.44 26.83
CA GLU A 38 -12.81 13.88 25.48
C GLU A 38 -11.33 13.55 25.23
N THR A 39 -11.08 12.34 24.73
CA THR A 39 -9.77 12.04 24.16
C THR A 39 -9.80 12.50 22.70
N THR A 40 -9.01 13.52 22.38
CA THR A 40 -8.84 14.03 21.03
C THR A 40 -7.50 13.56 20.47
N LEU A 41 -7.47 13.18 19.19
CA LEU A 41 -6.26 12.99 18.41
C LEU A 41 -6.11 14.16 17.47
N ASP A 42 -5.17 15.06 17.76
CA ASP A 42 -4.85 16.19 16.89
C ASP A 42 -3.72 15.80 15.94
N VAL A 43 -3.99 15.82 14.64
CA VAL A 43 -3.01 15.52 13.59
C VAL A 43 -2.53 16.82 12.95
N ASN A 44 -1.26 17.13 13.11
CA ASN A 44 -0.64 18.31 12.50
C ASN A 44 -0.18 17.98 11.07
N LEU A 45 -0.96 18.37 10.06
CA LEU A 45 -0.66 18.12 8.64
C LEU A 45 0.58 18.86 8.16
N GLU A 46 0.88 20.06 8.70
CA GLU A 46 2.11 20.79 8.34
C GLU A 46 3.36 20.06 8.84
N ALA A 47 3.32 19.49 10.05
CA ALA A 47 4.43 18.67 10.55
C ALA A 47 4.67 17.42 9.67
N ILE A 48 3.60 16.82 9.11
CA ILE A 48 3.74 15.73 8.14
C ILE A 48 4.44 16.22 6.86
N ALA A 49 4.07 17.40 6.37
CA ALA A 49 4.69 18.01 5.20
C ALA A 49 6.16 18.40 5.46
N GLU A 50 6.48 18.91 6.64
CA GLU A 50 7.85 19.20 7.06
C GLU A 50 8.70 17.93 7.13
N ASN A 51 8.18 16.85 7.71
CA ASN A 51 8.84 15.55 7.73
C ASN A 51 9.10 15.02 6.32
N LEU A 52 8.14 15.11 5.41
CA LEU A 52 8.34 14.73 4.01
C LEU A 52 9.47 15.52 3.36
N ASN A 53 9.50 16.85 3.57
CA ASN A 53 10.55 17.71 3.03
C ASN A 53 11.92 17.41 3.64
N PHE A 54 11.96 17.10 4.95
CA PHE A 54 13.18 16.68 5.62
C PHE A 54 13.77 15.42 4.97
N TYR A 55 12.98 14.36 4.81
CA TYR A 55 13.46 13.14 4.15
C TYR A 55 13.81 13.38 2.68
N ARG A 56 13.05 14.23 1.98
CA ARG A 56 13.33 14.57 0.58
C ARG A 56 14.71 15.25 0.42
N SER A 57 15.17 15.99 1.43
CA SER A 57 16.47 16.67 1.40
C SER A 57 17.67 15.71 1.34
N PHE A 58 17.51 14.46 1.74
CA PHE A 58 18.54 13.40 1.64
C PHE A 58 18.48 12.63 0.31
N MET A 59 17.49 12.87 -0.54
CA MET A 59 17.29 12.13 -1.77
C MET A 59 17.74 12.94 -2.98
N LYS A 60 18.09 12.23 -4.04
CA LYS A 60 18.34 12.88 -5.34
C LYS A 60 17.02 13.40 -5.91
N PRO A 61 17.02 14.50 -6.69
CA PRO A 61 15.80 15.09 -7.23
C PRO A 61 14.94 14.14 -8.07
N GLU A 62 15.57 13.17 -8.74
CA GLU A 62 14.91 12.17 -9.57
C GLU A 62 14.33 10.98 -8.79
N THR A 63 14.58 10.90 -7.48
CA THR A 63 14.10 9.79 -6.63
C THR A 63 12.59 9.90 -6.42
N LYS A 64 11.89 8.82 -6.73
CA LYS A 64 10.45 8.70 -6.51
C LYS A 64 10.12 8.36 -5.07
N ILE A 65 9.05 8.97 -4.55
CA ILE A 65 8.60 8.78 -3.17
C ILE A 65 7.25 8.09 -3.16
N THR A 66 7.17 7.00 -2.40
CA THR A 66 5.91 6.31 -2.09
C THR A 66 5.61 6.49 -0.61
N CYS A 67 4.45 7.05 -0.29
CA CYS A 67 3.98 7.21 1.09
C CYS A 67 2.90 6.20 1.43
N MET A 68 3.08 5.48 2.55
CA MET A 68 2.11 4.50 3.04
C MET A 68 1.01 5.19 3.85
N VAL A 69 -0.25 5.02 3.42
CA VAL A 69 -1.45 5.59 4.07
C VAL A 69 -2.51 4.55 4.41
N LYS A 70 -2.11 3.28 4.50
CA LYS A 70 -2.98 2.16 4.87
C LYS A 70 -3.58 2.31 6.27
N ALA A 71 -4.66 1.57 6.56
CA ALA A 71 -5.36 1.57 7.84
C ALA A 71 -5.74 2.99 8.30
N SER A 72 -6.38 3.76 7.38
CA SER A 72 -6.73 5.17 7.61
C SER A 72 -5.52 6.03 8.02
N ALA A 73 -4.38 5.87 7.30
CA ALA A 73 -3.09 6.47 7.64
C ALA A 73 -2.68 6.18 9.10
N TYR A 74 -2.75 4.90 9.46
CA TYR A 74 -2.49 4.40 10.82
C TYR A 74 -3.42 5.03 11.88
N GLY A 75 -4.66 5.32 11.50
CA GLY A 75 -5.68 5.92 12.37
C GLY A 75 -5.71 7.45 12.37
N ALA A 76 -4.82 8.11 11.63
CA ALA A 76 -4.71 9.57 11.62
C ALA A 76 -5.57 10.27 10.54
N GLY A 77 -6.33 9.50 9.72
CA GLY A 77 -7.17 10.06 8.65
C GLY A 77 -6.49 9.99 7.29
N ALA A 78 -6.86 9.00 6.46
CA ALA A 78 -6.17 8.75 5.19
C ALA A 78 -6.40 9.87 4.17
N VAL A 79 -7.60 10.43 4.09
CA VAL A 79 -7.97 11.40 3.04
C VAL A 79 -7.21 12.71 3.19
N GLU A 80 -7.19 13.28 4.39
CA GLU A 80 -6.53 14.55 4.69
C GLU A 80 -5.01 14.44 4.51
N ILE A 81 -4.43 13.33 5.01
CA ILE A 81 -3.01 13.05 4.86
C ILE A 81 -2.65 12.81 3.39
N ALA A 82 -3.45 12.02 2.65
CA ALA A 82 -3.21 11.77 1.24
C ALA A 82 -3.27 13.03 0.39
N LYS A 83 -4.22 13.94 0.66
CA LYS A 83 -4.30 15.26 0.01
C LYS A 83 -3.05 16.09 0.31
N THR A 84 -2.66 16.19 1.58
CA THR A 84 -1.45 16.92 1.99
C THR A 84 -0.21 16.36 1.27
N LEU A 85 -0.03 15.05 1.23
CA LEU A 85 1.10 14.42 0.56
C LEU A 85 1.08 14.64 -0.96
N GLN A 86 -0.10 14.51 -1.59
CA GLN A 86 -0.28 14.80 -3.02
C GLN A 86 0.06 16.26 -3.36
N ASP A 87 -0.43 17.22 -2.57
CA ASP A 87 -0.16 18.64 -2.76
C ASP A 87 1.33 18.98 -2.60
N ARG A 88 2.07 18.16 -1.86
CA ARG A 88 3.52 18.24 -1.71
C ARG A 88 4.27 17.40 -2.75
N GLY A 89 3.58 16.87 -3.75
CA GLY A 89 4.18 16.23 -4.93
C GLY A 89 4.80 14.87 -4.64
N VAL A 90 4.18 14.01 -3.82
CA VAL A 90 4.57 12.60 -3.76
C VAL A 90 4.16 11.88 -5.04
N ASP A 91 4.95 10.91 -5.48
CA ASP A 91 4.71 10.19 -6.72
C ASP A 91 3.64 9.11 -6.54
N TYR A 92 3.67 8.43 -5.40
CA TYR A 92 2.77 7.32 -5.10
C TYR A 92 2.27 7.37 -3.65
N LEU A 93 1.03 6.95 -3.48
CA LEU A 93 0.49 6.54 -2.19
C LEU A 93 0.38 5.01 -2.18
N ALA A 94 0.49 4.40 -1.02
CA ALA A 94 0.30 2.96 -0.89
C ALA A 94 -0.72 2.64 0.20
N VAL A 95 -1.66 1.75 -0.12
CA VAL A 95 -2.74 1.29 0.73
C VAL A 95 -2.67 -0.23 0.92
N ALA A 96 -3.37 -0.77 1.91
CA ALA A 96 -3.37 -2.22 2.13
C ALA A 96 -4.27 -2.94 1.12
N VAL A 97 -5.49 -2.45 0.92
CA VAL A 97 -6.54 -3.11 0.13
C VAL A 97 -7.18 -2.14 -0.87
N ALA A 98 -7.88 -2.70 -1.87
CA ALA A 98 -8.48 -1.91 -2.95
C ALA A 98 -9.53 -0.91 -2.48
N ASP A 99 -10.29 -1.23 -1.42
CA ASP A 99 -11.33 -0.34 -0.90
C ASP A 99 -10.76 0.96 -0.33
N GLU A 100 -9.60 0.92 0.34
CA GLU A 100 -8.88 2.11 0.79
C GLU A 100 -8.45 2.98 -0.40
N GLY A 101 -7.94 2.36 -1.47
CA GLY A 101 -7.57 3.06 -2.71
C GLY A 101 -8.77 3.71 -3.39
N ALA A 102 -9.91 3.01 -3.45
CA ALA A 102 -11.15 3.52 -4.01
C ALA A 102 -11.71 4.71 -3.20
N GLU A 103 -11.58 4.68 -1.87
CA GLU A 103 -11.94 5.81 -1.01
C GLU A 103 -11.09 7.05 -1.31
N LEU A 104 -9.78 6.88 -1.45
CA LEU A 104 -8.87 7.98 -1.83
C LEU A 104 -9.21 8.54 -3.21
N ARG A 105 -9.48 7.70 -4.22
CA ARG A 105 -9.90 8.15 -5.55
C ARG A 105 -11.21 8.95 -5.51
N ARG A 106 -12.23 8.45 -4.78
CA ARG A 106 -13.50 9.18 -4.58
C ARG A 106 -13.32 10.51 -3.87
N SER A 107 -12.28 10.64 -3.07
CA SER A 107 -11.92 11.89 -2.36
C SER A 107 -11.06 12.85 -3.20
N GLY A 108 -10.80 12.52 -4.48
CA GLY A 108 -10.11 13.40 -5.44
C GLY A 108 -8.58 13.19 -5.50
N ILE A 109 -8.05 12.10 -4.96
CA ILE A 109 -6.63 11.77 -5.11
C ILE A 109 -6.36 11.30 -6.54
N THR A 110 -5.38 11.92 -7.21
CA THR A 110 -4.94 11.63 -8.58
C THR A 110 -3.54 11.02 -8.66
N ALA A 111 -2.74 11.12 -7.60
CA ALA A 111 -1.43 10.45 -7.51
C ALA A 111 -1.55 8.93 -7.74
N GLY A 112 -0.49 8.25 -8.17
CA GLY A 112 -0.48 6.79 -8.27
C GLY A 112 -0.83 6.13 -6.93
N ILE A 113 -1.68 5.09 -6.93
CA ILE A 113 -2.06 4.37 -5.71
C ILE A 113 -1.69 2.90 -5.86
N ILE A 114 -0.76 2.45 -5.02
CA ILE A 114 -0.31 1.06 -4.96
C ILE A 114 -1.16 0.31 -3.94
N VAL A 115 -1.73 -0.84 -4.34
CA VAL A 115 -2.45 -1.75 -3.44
C VAL A 115 -1.53 -2.90 -3.06
N MET A 116 -1.16 -2.96 -1.77
CA MET A 116 -0.13 -3.89 -1.26
C MET A 116 -0.62 -5.32 -1.06
N ASN A 117 -1.93 -5.53 -0.93
CA ASN A 117 -2.53 -6.86 -0.79
C ASN A 117 -3.80 -6.95 -1.64
N PRO A 118 -3.66 -6.98 -2.97
CA PRO A 118 -4.82 -7.08 -3.84
C PRO A 118 -5.43 -8.48 -3.75
N GLU A 119 -6.72 -8.53 -3.46
CA GLU A 119 -7.50 -9.76 -3.51
C GLU A 119 -8.08 -9.98 -4.91
N ILE A 120 -8.19 -11.26 -5.33
CA ILE A 120 -8.76 -11.61 -6.65
C ILE A 120 -10.20 -11.11 -6.78
N SER A 121 -10.96 -11.12 -5.69
CA SER A 121 -12.33 -10.60 -5.61
C SER A 121 -12.44 -9.09 -5.83
N ALA A 122 -11.35 -8.35 -5.63
CA ALA A 122 -11.31 -6.89 -5.73
C ALA A 122 -10.76 -6.37 -7.07
N PHE A 123 -10.49 -7.22 -8.06
CA PHE A 123 -9.94 -6.79 -9.35
C PHE A 123 -10.81 -5.77 -10.07
N ASN A 124 -12.14 -5.91 -10.03
CA ASN A 124 -13.05 -4.92 -10.60
C ASN A 124 -12.87 -3.54 -9.96
N THR A 125 -12.60 -3.49 -8.65
CA THR A 125 -12.31 -2.23 -7.94
C THR A 125 -10.97 -1.65 -8.39
N LEU A 126 -9.93 -2.49 -8.56
CA LEU A 126 -8.64 -2.03 -9.10
C LEU A 126 -8.83 -1.37 -10.47
N PHE A 127 -9.59 -2.00 -11.36
CA PHE A 127 -9.83 -1.50 -12.71
C PHE A 127 -10.66 -0.22 -12.71
N ALA A 128 -11.76 -0.20 -11.94
CA ALA A 128 -12.69 0.94 -11.90
C ALA A 128 -12.06 2.22 -11.33
N TYR A 129 -11.07 2.08 -10.45
CA TYR A 129 -10.45 3.21 -9.76
C TYR A 129 -8.98 3.44 -10.17
N ASP A 130 -8.51 2.80 -11.23
CA ASP A 130 -7.13 2.93 -11.74
C ASP A 130 -6.10 2.77 -10.61
N LEU A 131 -6.17 1.62 -9.91
CA LEU A 131 -5.27 1.28 -8.82
C LEU A 131 -4.20 0.31 -9.31
N GLU A 132 -2.97 0.49 -8.82
CA GLU A 132 -1.81 -0.28 -9.26
C GLU A 132 -1.49 -1.41 -8.25
N PRO A 133 -1.77 -2.69 -8.56
CA PRO A 133 -1.59 -3.77 -7.60
C PRO A 133 -0.13 -4.20 -7.42
N GLU A 134 0.23 -4.56 -6.18
CA GLU A 134 1.39 -5.40 -5.89
C GLU A 134 1.15 -6.81 -6.44
N VAL A 135 2.15 -7.40 -7.07
CA VAL A 135 2.12 -8.79 -7.56
C VAL A 135 3.27 -9.56 -6.93
N TYR A 136 2.94 -10.60 -6.17
CA TYR A 136 3.87 -11.36 -5.35
C TYR A 136 3.86 -12.87 -5.60
N SER A 137 3.03 -13.36 -6.51
CA SER A 137 2.95 -14.79 -6.85
C SER A 137 2.43 -15.01 -8.26
N PHE A 138 2.79 -16.13 -8.86
CA PHE A 138 2.30 -16.53 -10.19
C PHE A 138 0.77 -16.69 -10.22
N LYS A 139 0.18 -17.23 -9.14
CA LYS A 139 -1.28 -17.36 -9.04
C LYS A 139 -1.98 -16.01 -9.15
N LEU A 140 -1.47 -15.01 -8.44
CA LEU A 140 -2.03 -13.65 -8.49
C LEU A 140 -1.82 -13.02 -9.86
N LEU A 141 -0.60 -13.12 -10.41
CA LEU A 141 -0.26 -12.61 -11.74
C LEU A 141 -1.18 -13.19 -12.83
N ASP A 142 -1.28 -14.52 -12.91
CA ASP A 142 -2.08 -15.21 -13.92
C ASP A 142 -3.58 -14.88 -13.78
N SER A 143 -4.06 -14.71 -12.55
CA SER A 143 -5.45 -14.33 -12.30
C SER A 143 -5.72 -12.87 -12.72
N LEU A 144 -4.78 -11.97 -12.44
CA LEU A 144 -4.88 -10.56 -12.83
C LEU A 144 -4.83 -10.41 -14.37
N ILE A 145 -3.90 -11.09 -15.04
CA ILE A 145 -3.79 -11.09 -16.51
C ILE A 145 -5.12 -11.53 -17.13
N ARG A 146 -5.66 -12.69 -16.72
CA ARG A 146 -6.94 -13.19 -17.26
C ARG A 146 -8.10 -12.24 -17.01
N ALA A 147 -8.15 -11.61 -15.83
CA ALA A 147 -9.19 -10.64 -15.52
C ALA A 147 -9.07 -9.37 -16.37
N ALA A 148 -7.86 -8.84 -16.50
CA ALA A 148 -7.59 -7.65 -17.32
C ALA A 148 -7.86 -7.90 -18.81
N GLU A 149 -7.45 -9.06 -19.36
CA GLU A 149 -7.75 -9.46 -20.74
C GLU A 149 -9.27 -9.54 -21.00
N LYS A 150 -10.02 -10.12 -20.06
CA LYS A 150 -11.48 -10.21 -20.16
C LYS A 150 -12.15 -8.83 -20.24
N GLU A 151 -11.62 -7.85 -19.52
CA GLU A 151 -12.11 -6.47 -19.54
C GLU A 151 -11.48 -5.63 -20.68
N GLY A 152 -10.61 -6.22 -21.52
CA GLY A 152 -9.91 -5.52 -22.62
C GLY A 152 -8.86 -4.52 -22.16
N ILE A 153 -8.37 -4.65 -20.93
CA ILE A 153 -7.36 -3.78 -20.34
C ILE A 153 -5.99 -4.13 -20.90
N GLN A 154 -5.22 -3.11 -21.26
CA GLN A 154 -3.84 -3.25 -21.73
C GLN A 154 -2.90 -2.37 -20.92
N SER A 155 -1.69 -2.88 -20.70
CA SER A 155 -0.58 -2.16 -20.05
C SER A 155 -0.92 -1.64 -18.65
N MET A 156 -1.78 -2.37 -17.89
CA MET A 156 -2.05 -2.03 -16.49
C MET A 156 -0.75 -2.08 -15.69
N PRO A 157 -0.37 -1.00 -14.98
CA PRO A 157 0.84 -1.00 -14.19
C PRO A 157 0.75 -1.96 -13.01
N VAL A 158 1.80 -2.75 -12.79
CA VAL A 158 1.92 -3.64 -11.64
C VAL A 158 3.26 -3.45 -10.93
N HIS A 159 3.28 -3.70 -9.63
CA HIS A 159 4.46 -3.59 -8.79
C HIS A 159 4.92 -4.97 -8.35
N ILE A 160 6.05 -5.42 -8.90
CA ILE A 160 6.58 -6.78 -8.65
C ILE A 160 7.27 -6.81 -7.30
N LYS A 161 6.84 -7.71 -6.43
CA LYS A 161 7.49 -7.91 -5.14
C LYS A 161 8.41 -9.10 -5.15
N LEU A 162 9.64 -8.92 -4.66
CA LEU A 162 10.63 -9.98 -4.45
C LEU A 162 10.76 -10.31 -2.96
N ASP A 163 10.84 -11.60 -2.64
CA ASP A 163 11.18 -12.06 -1.30
C ASP A 163 12.69 -12.27 -1.21
N THR A 164 13.39 -11.31 -0.63
CA THR A 164 14.83 -11.36 -0.44
C THR A 164 15.26 -11.88 0.93
N GLY A 165 14.30 -12.43 1.70
CA GLY A 165 14.58 -13.05 3.00
C GLY A 165 13.62 -12.66 4.12
N MET A 166 12.56 -11.89 3.83
CA MET A 166 11.52 -11.59 4.82
C MET A 166 10.51 -12.75 4.98
N HIS A 167 10.39 -13.60 3.96
CA HIS A 167 9.54 -14.80 3.92
C HIS A 167 8.06 -14.51 4.23
N ARG A 168 7.56 -13.38 3.72
CA ARG A 168 6.16 -12.99 3.87
C ARG A 168 5.39 -13.10 2.55
N LEU A 169 5.78 -12.33 1.55
CA LEU A 169 5.24 -12.29 0.20
C LEU A 169 6.35 -11.93 -0.78
N GLY A 170 6.29 -12.44 -2.01
CA GLY A 170 7.21 -12.09 -3.09
C GLY A 170 7.65 -13.30 -3.89
N PHE A 171 8.09 -13.04 -5.13
CA PHE A 171 8.77 -14.02 -5.96
C PHE A 171 10.16 -14.31 -5.42
N ASN A 172 10.59 -15.56 -5.54
CA ASN A 172 11.95 -15.96 -5.19
C ASN A 172 12.95 -15.35 -6.20
N PRO A 173 13.88 -14.49 -5.77
CA PRO A 173 14.82 -13.81 -6.67
C PRO A 173 15.78 -14.75 -7.39
N LEU A 174 16.01 -15.96 -6.86
CA LEU A 174 16.94 -16.93 -7.44
C LEU A 174 16.29 -17.85 -8.49
N THR A 175 15.01 -18.15 -8.33
CA THR A 175 14.34 -19.19 -9.15
C THR A 175 13.24 -18.67 -10.05
N ASP A 176 12.54 -17.60 -9.63
CA ASP A 176 11.29 -17.22 -10.27
C ASP A 176 11.46 -16.18 -11.40
N ILE A 177 12.60 -15.46 -11.43
CA ILE A 177 12.80 -14.35 -12.37
C ILE A 177 12.70 -14.75 -13.83
N PRO A 178 13.30 -15.87 -14.30
CA PRO A 178 13.15 -16.26 -15.71
C PRO A 178 11.71 -16.57 -16.09
N VAL A 179 10.98 -17.28 -15.22
CA VAL A 179 9.56 -17.62 -15.43
C VAL A 179 8.68 -16.39 -15.38
N LEU A 180 8.98 -15.45 -14.49
CA LEU A 180 8.25 -14.17 -14.39
C LEU A 180 8.43 -13.34 -15.66
N ILE A 181 9.65 -13.22 -16.17
CA ILE A 181 9.96 -12.53 -17.42
C ILE A 181 9.21 -13.16 -18.59
N ASP A 182 9.27 -14.48 -18.72
CA ASP A 182 8.57 -15.21 -19.77
C ASP A 182 7.06 -14.95 -19.75
N ARG A 183 6.42 -15.02 -18.57
CA ARG A 183 4.98 -14.73 -18.43
C ARG A 183 4.63 -13.28 -18.77
N LEU A 184 5.44 -12.32 -18.37
CA LEU A 184 5.20 -10.92 -18.66
C LEU A 184 5.39 -10.59 -20.17
N HIS A 185 6.24 -11.31 -20.88
CA HIS A 185 6.42 -11.14 -22.34
C HIS A 185 5.29 -11.72 -23.19
N HIS A 186 4.61 -12.76 -22.72
CA HIS A 186 3.57 -13.46 -23.49
C HIS A 186 2.16 -12.89 -23.31
N GLN A 187 2.05 -11.65 -22.81
CA GLN A 187 0.78 -10.97 -22.62
C GLN A 187 0.94 -9.44 -22.75
N THR A 188 -0.17 -8.72 -22.91
CA THR A 188 -0.20 -7.25 -23.03
C THR A 188 -1.07 -6.56 -21.99
N ALA A 189 -1.72 -7.35 -21.11
CA ALA A 189 -2.68 -6.84 -20.13
C ALA A 189 -2.01 -6.06 -19.02
N VAL A 190 -0.83 -6.51 -18.55
CA VAL A 190 -0.09 -5.85 -17.47
C VAL A 190 1.33 -5.48 -17.87
N ILE A 191 1.88 -4.45 -17.23
CA ILE A 191 3.25 -3.98 -17.44
C ILE A 191 3.97 -3.75 -16.10
N PRO A 192 5.20 -4.28 -15.90
CA PRO A 192 5.94 -4.05 -14.66
C PRO A 192 6.36 -2.57 -14.55
N ARG A 193 5.74 -1.84 -13.62
CA ARG A 193 6.03 -0.45 -13.31
C ARG A 193 7.20 -0.32 -12.36
N SER A 194 7.20 -1.15 -11.33
CA SER A 194 8.29 -1.23 -10.37
C SER A 194 8.60 -2.65 -9.94
N VAL A 195 9.78 -2.83 -9.40
CA VAL A 195 10.19 -4.03 -8.66
C VAL A 195 10.73 -3.62 -7.30
N PHE A 196 10.31 -4.30 -6.25
CA PHE A 196 10.69 -3.93 -4.90
C PHE A 196 10.81 -5.13 -3.95
N SER A 197 11.47 -4.88 -2.82
CA SER A 197 11.53 -5.78 -1.68
C SER A 197 11.40 -5.00 -0.38
N HIS A 198 11.63 -5.65 0.75
CA HIS A 198 11.54 -5.03 2.06
C HIS A 198 12.64 -5.57 2.97
N PHE A 199 13.37 -4.67 3.63
CA PHE A 199 14.38 -5.02 4.62
C PHE A 199 13.74 -5.50 5.92
N VAL A 200 14.34 -6.51 6.55
CA VAL A 200 13.84 -7.10 7.79
C VAL A 200 14.27 -6.30 9.02
N GLY A 201 15.52 -5.85 9.05
CA GLY A 201 16.13 -5.25 10.23
C GLY A 201 17.11 -4.13 9.89
N SER A 202 16.77 -3.27 8.94
CA SER A 202 17.63 -2.14 8.53
C SER A 202 17.78 -1.03 9.58
N ASP A 203 17.10 -1.17 10.71
CA ASP A 203 17.13 -0.27 11.87
C ASP A 203 18.09 -0.73 12.99
N SER A 204 18.75 -1.89 12.81
CA SER A 204 19.70 -2.43 13.78
C SER A 204 20.98 -2.92 13.12
N PRO A 205 22.17 -2.50 13.62
CA PRO A 205 23.46 -2.97 13.13
C PRO A 205 23.65 -4.49 13.18
N ASP A 206 22.95 -5.18 14.07
CA ASP A 206 22.97 -6.64 14.17
C ASP A 206 22.50 -7.33 12.88
N PHE A 207 21.74 -6.62 12.04
CA PHE A 207 21.22 -7.10 10.77
C PHE A 207 21.98 -6.58 9.54
N ASP A 208 23.09 -5.89 9.69
CA ASP A 208 23.80 -5.29 8.55
C ASP A 208 24.23 -6.33 7.51
N GLU A 209 24.81 -7.46 7.94
CA GLU A 209 25.17 -8.54 7.02
C GLU A 209 23.95 -9.16 6.33
N PHE A 210 22.85 -9.28 7.05
CA PHE A 210 21.60 -9.81 6.49
C PHE A 210 21.02 -8.82 5.48
N SER A 211 20.99 -7.55 5.81
CA SER A 211 20.51 -6.46 4.93
C SER A 211 21.38 -6.36 3.66
N ALA A 212 22.70 -6.51 3.79
CA ALA A 212 23.60 -6.56 2.64
C ALA A 212 23.31 -7.75 1.71
N ARG A 213 23.02 -8.93 2.27
CA ARG A 213 22.58 -10.11 1.47
C ARG A 213 21.22 -9.86 0.79
N GLN A 214 20.24 -9.27 1.51
CA GLN A 214 18.94 -8.91 0.92
C GLN A 214 19.13 -7.94 -0.26
N PHE A 215 19.96 -6.92 -0.08
CA PHE A 215 20.25 -5.94 -1.14
C PHE A 215 20.90 -6.60 -2.36
N LYS A 216 21.88 -7.47 -2.16
CA LYS A 216 22.54 -8.17 -3.27
C LYS A 216 21.56 -9.01 -4.08
N LEU A 217 20.72 -9.80 -3.42
CA LEU A 217 19.68 -10.60 -4.10
C LEU A 217 18.69 -9.71 -4.86
N PHE A 218 18.27 -8.62 -4.25
CA PHE A 218 17.39 -7.65 -4.89
C PHE A 218 18.05 -7.00 -6.11
N ASP A 219 19.30 -6.56 -5.99
CA ASP A 219 20.02 -5.86 -7.05
C ASP A 219 20.19 -6.76 -8.28
N GLU A 220 20.64 -8.00 -8.09
CA GLU A 220 20.83 -8.97 -9.16
C GLU A 220 19.50 -9.30 -9.87
N ALA A 221 18.45 -9.65 -9.12
CA ALA A 221 17.15 -10.00 -9.68
C ALA A 221 16.46 -8.83 -10.38
N SER A 222 16.50 -7.64 -9.77
CA SER A 222 15.88 -6.45 -10.36
C SER A 222 16.62 -5.93 -11.59
N LYS A 223 17.94 -6.09 -11.68
CA LYS A 223 18.72 -5.84 -12.90
C LYS A 223 18.36 -6.80 -14.02
N SER A 224 18.20 -8.09 -13.70
CA SER A 224 17.76 -9.10 -14.67
C SER A 224 16.38 -8.79 -15.22
N LEU A 225 15.44 -8.39 -14.34
CA LEU A 225 14.11 -7.97 -14.77
C LEU A 225 14.18 -6.71 -15.66
N GLN A 226 14.95 -5.69 -15.25
CA GLN A 226 15.10 -4.47 -16.06
C GLN A 226 15.70 -4.74 -17.45
N ALA A 227 16.66 -5.64 -17.54
CA ALA A 227 17.31 -5.98 -18.83
C ALA A 227 16.35 -6.64 -19.84
N ALA A 228 15.28 -7.26 -19.35
CA ALA A 228 14.27 -7.91 -20.18
C ALA A 228 13.24 -6.93 -20.78
N PHE A 229 13.15 -5.69 -20.29
CA PHE A 229 12.12 -4.74 -20.74
C PHE A 229 12.75 -3.43 -21.23
N PRO A 230 12.23 -2.84 -22.36
CA PRO A 230 12.77 -1.61 -22.92
C PRO A 230 12.42 -0.35 -22.12
N HIS A 231 11.35 -0.40 -21.33
CA HIS A 231 10.96 0.72 -20.46
C HIS A 231 11.65 0.68 -19.11
N LYS A 232 11.74 1.83 -18.45
CA LYS A 232 12.34 1.93 -17.12
C LYS A 232 11.39 1.30 -16.08
N ILE A 233 11.89 0.31 -15.35
CA ILE A 233 11.24 -0.27 -14.17
C ILE A 233 11.83 0.42 -12.94
N LEU A 234 10.99 1.02 -12.10
CA LEU A 234 11.42 1.64 -10.86
C LEU A 234 11.88 0.54 -9.89
N ARG A 235 13.04 0.75 -9.27
CA ARG A 235 13.63 -0.22 -8.32
C ARG A 235 13.65 0.40 -6.94
N HIS A 236 13.05 -0.23 -5.94
CA HIS A 236 13.06 0.27 -4.58
C HIS A 236 13.07 -0.85 -3.53
N ILE A 237 13.86 -0.66 -2.48
CA ILE A 237 13.96 -1.58 -1.34
C ILE A 237 14.08 -0.79 -0.02
N CYS A 238 14.53 0.48 -0.10
CA CYS A 238 14.73 1.30 1.07
C CYS A 238 13.41 1.60 1.79
N ASN A 239 13.42 1.44 3.09
CA ASN A 239 12.42 1.95 4.01
C ASN A 239 12.97 3.22 4.71
N LEU A 240 12.16 3.81 5.59
CA LEU A 240 12.50 5.07 6.26
C LEU A 240 13.80 4.98 7.09
N SER A 241 14.07 3.83 7.69
CA SER A 241 15.27 3.61 8.52
C SER A 241 16.59 3.75 7.76
N LEU A 242 16.58 3.47 6.46
CA LEU A 242 17.79 3.53 5.62
C LEU A 242 18.10 4.90 5.03
N ILE A 243 17.19 5.85 5.07
CA ILE A 243 17.43 7.17 4.47
C ILE A 243 18.58 7.90 5.18
N HIS A 244 18.86 7.58 6.44
CA HIS A 244 19.93 8.17 7.23
C HIS A 244 21.28 7.45 7.10
N ILE A 245 21.38 6.30 6.42
CA ILE A 245 22.56 5.44 6.38
C ILE A 245 23.27 5.50 5.03
N SER A 246 22.66 6.07 4.00
CA SER A 246 23.23 6.17 2.66
C SER A 246 24.09 7.44 2.52
N GLU A 247 25.28 7.45 3.10
CA GLU A 247 26.39 8.27 2.66
C GLU A 247 27.24 7.53 1.62
#